data_6c3f121b783ac533bf15344f98732f1f
#
_entry.id   6c3f121b783ac533bf15344f98732f1f
#
_cell.length_a   1.000
_cell.length_b   1.000
_cell.length_c   1.000
_cell.angle_alpha   90.00
_cell.angle_beta   90.00
_cell.angle_gamma   90.00
#
_symmetry.space_group_name_H-M   'P 1'
#
loop_
_entity.id
_entity.type
_entity.pdbx_description
1 polymer ?
#
loop_
_entity_poly.entity_id
_entity_poly.type
_entity_poly.pdbx_seq_one_letter_code
_entity_poly.pdbx_strand_id
1 'polypeptide(L)'
;DVDHLIVAGGAGGGGRGGGGAGGMLTGTGVAVSAGTYTITVGAGGDGGESGATGTATNGANSVALSVTATGGGHGGNNATSGYDGSVGGSGGGAGWNTNTSSAGTYGAGTAGQGYAGGALDVPAGYVYGGGGGKAEAGSTDAAGYGGDGATGYGIGATTPYYAGGGGGGRSNGDS
;
A
#
# COMPACT_ATOMS: atom_id res chain seq x y z
N ASP A 1 11.85 24.82 -16.31
CA ASP A 1 10.86 23.77 -16.08
C ASP A 1 11.55 22.53 -15.51
N VAL A 2 10.83 21.73 -14.73
CA VAL A 2 11.33 20.50 -14.16
C VAL A 2 10.33 19.35 -14.40
N ASP A 3 10.84 18.14 -14.53
CA ASP A 3 10.03 16.93 -14.42
C ASP A 3 10.15 16.39 -13.00
N HIS A 4 9.07 15.84 -12.48
CA HIS A 4 9.09 15.26 -11.14
C HIS A 4 8.44 13.87 -11.07
N LEU A 5 8.99 13.06 -10.20
CA LEU A 5 8.41 11.82 -9.69
C LEU A 5 8.33 11.96 -8.17
N ILE A 6 7.12 11.88 -7.62
CA ILE A 6 6.86 11.93 -6.18
C ILE A 6 6.25 10.60 -5.77
N VAL A 7 6.94 9.88 -4.86
CA VAL A 7 6.45 8.63 -4.28
C VAL A 7 6.36 8.83 -2.78
N ALA A 8 5.22 8.51 -2.19
CA ALA A 8 5.00 8.58 -0.75
C ALA A 8 5.54 7.34 -0.03
N GLY A 9 5.56 7.37 1.30
CA GLY A 9 5.91 6.23 2.12
C GLY A 9 4.92 5.07 1.90
N GLY A 10 5.43 3.85 1.71
CA GLY A 10 4.63 2.63 1.72
C GLY A 10 4.13 2.32 3.13
N ALA A 11 3.05 1.61 3.28
CA ALA A 11 2.49 1.24 4.57
C ALA A 11 3.06 -0.06 5.12
N GLY A 12 2.92 -0.26 6.43
CA GLY A 12 3.19 -1.52 7.08
C GLY A 12 2.16 -2.59 6.70
N GLY A 13 2.62 -3.82 6.49
CA GLY A 13 1.75 -4.99 6.45
C GLY A 13 1.11 -5.21 7.82
N GLY A 14 -0.14 -5.63 7.87
CA GLY A 14 -0.76 -6.15 9.09
C GLY A 14 -0.22 -7.54 9.44
N GLY A 15 -0.71 -8.12 10.54
CA GLY A 15 -0.34 -9.49 10.88
C GLY A 15 -0.75 -10.52 9.81
N ARG A 16 -1.56 -10.12 8.83
CA ARG A 16 -2.09 -10.96 7.76
C ARG A 16 -2.18 -10.23 6.40
N GLY A 17 -2.86 -9.09 6.32
CA GLY A 17 -3.02 -8.33 5.08
C GLY A 17 -1.74 -7.60 4.69
N GLY A 18 -1.43 -7.52 3.41
CA GLY A 18 -0.28 -6.78 2.87
C GLY A 18 -0.49 -5.27 2.95
N GLY A 19 0.58 -4.51 3.21
CA GLY A 19 0.56 -3.04 3.17
C GLY A 19 0.49 -2.52 1.74
N GLY A 20 -0.27 -1.47 1.51
CA GLY A 20 -0.35 -0.75 0.24
C GLY A 20 0.88 0.10 -0.03
N ALA A 21 1.23 0.26 -1.28
CA ALA A 21 2.29 1.16 -1.71
C ALA A 21 1.96 2.62 -1.41
N GLY A 22 2.97 3.44 -1.24
CA GLY A 22 2.81 4.88 -1.28
C GLY A 22 2.29 5.33 -2.65
N GLY A 23 1.44 6.36 -2.65
CA GLY A 23 0.94 6.98 -3.86
C GLY A 23 2.07 7.49 -4.73
N MET A 24 1.93 7.39 -6.05
CA MET A 24 2.93 7.83 -7.00
C MET A 24 2.31 8.84 -7.95
N LEU A 25 2.94 10.01 -8.06
CA LEU A 25 2.55 11.09 -8.96
C LEU A 25 3.73 11.53 -9.80
N THR A 26 3.44 11.93 -11.03
CA THR A 26 4.44 12.44 -11.96
C THR A 26 3.95 13.71 -12.61
N GLY A 27 4.88 14.56 -13.01
CA GLY A 27 4.59 15.74 -13.83
C GLY A 27 5.78 16.07 -14.69
N THR A 28 5.51 16.60 -15.87
CA THR A 28 6.54 17.02 -16.83
C THR A 28 6.35 18.48 -17.22
N GLY A 29 7.46 19.16 -17.48
CA GLY A 29 7.44 20.57 -17.89
C GLY A 29 6.84 21.52 -16.85
N VAL A 30 6.95 21.19 -15.57
CA VAL A 30 6.42 22.04 -14.48
C VAL A 30 7.27 23.28 -14.35
N ALA A 31 6.64 24.45 -14.57
CA ALA A 31 7.33 25.73 -14.45
C ALA A 31 7.73 26.01 -13.00
N VAL A 32 8.99 26.28 -12.79
CA VAL A 32 9.55 26.69 -11.49
C VAL A 32 10.35 27.97 -11.66
N SER A 33 10.25 28.87 -10.68
CA SER A 33 11.06 30.10 -10.61
C SER A 33 12.32 29.83 -9.79
N ALA A 34 13.31 30.70 -9.92
CA ALA A 34 14.45 30.65 -9.02
C ALA A 34 14.00 30.90 -7.57
N GLY A 35 14.34 29.98 -6.68
CA GLY A 35 13.90 30.04 -5.28
C GLY A 35 14.23 28.77 -4.50
N THR A 36 13.81 28.74 -3.24
CA THR A 36 13.92 27.57 -2.37
C THR A 36 12.58 26.84 -2.30
N TYR A 37 12.62 25.54 -2.54
CA TYR A 37 11.44 24.67 -2.48
C TYR A 37 11.62 23.65 -1.36
N THR A 38 10.63 23.56 -0.49
CA THR A 38 10.60 22.52 0.53
C THR A 38 10.15 21.20 -0.09
N ILE A 39 10.97 20.17 0.09
CA ILE A 39 10.66 18.79 -0.29
C ILE A 39 10.50 17.97 0.97
N THR A 40 9.37 17.28 1.12
CA THR A 40 9.13 16.33 2.22
C THR A 40 9.06 14.92 1.64
N VAL A 41 9.88 14.02 2.17
CA VAL A 41 9.83 12.60 1.85
C VAL A 41 9.11 11.87 2.98
N GLY A 42 8.00 11.23 2.67
CA GLY A 42 7.19 10.49 3.65
C GLY A 42 7.90 9.23 4.14
N ALA A 43 7.91 9.02 5.45
CA ALA A 43 8.39 7.78 6.05
C ALA A 43 7.47 6.59 5.73
N GLY A 44 8.01 5.37 5.72
CA GLY A 44 7.23 4.14 5.69
C GLY A 44 6.42 3.95 6.99
N GLY A 45 5.34 3.20 6.92
CA GLY A 45 4.56 2.79 8.08
C GLY A 45 5.14 1.56 8.78
N ASP A 46 4.87 1.44 10.08
CA ASP A 46 5.28 0.28 10.90
C ASP A 46 4.41 -0.94 10.59
N GLY A 47 5.03 -2.12 10.57
CA GLY A 47 4.33 -3.40 10.44
C GLY A 47 3.57 -3.77 11.72
N GLY A 48 2.45 -4.46 11.58
CA GLY A 48 1.68 -5.04 12.69
C GLY A 48 2.12 -6.47 13.01
N GLU A 49 1.91 -6.89 14.26
CA GLU A 49 2.16 -8.26 14.70
C GLU A 49 0.90 -9.13 14.60
N SER A 50 1.07 -10.41 14.26
CA SER A 50 -0.04 -11.37 14.24
C SER A 50 -0.56 -11.67 15.64
N GLY A 51 -1.87 -11.61 15.84
CA GLY A 51 -2.50 -11.89 17.14
C GLY A 51 -2.38 -10.77 18.17
N ALA A 52 -1.67 -9.69 17.87
CA ALA A 52 -1.52 -8.56 18.76
C ALA A 52 -2.52 -7.43 18.45
N THR A 53 -2.78 -6.61 19.47
CA THR A 53 -3.53 -5.36 19.31
C THR A 53 -2.71 -4.26 18.62
N GLY A 54 -1.42 -4.53 18.32
CA GLY A 54 -0.54 -3.63 17.58
C GLY A 54 -0.99 -3.51 16.13
N THR A 55 -1.56 -2.37 15.77
CA THR A 55 -1.97 -2.08 14.40
C THR A 55 -0.77 -1.65 13.59
N ALA A 56 -0.65 -2.19 12.36
CA ALA A 56 0.20 -1.60 11.35
C ALA A 56 -0.20 -0.13 11.12
N THR A 57 0.72 0.67 10.63
CA THR A 57 0.47 2.09 10.38
C THR A 57 0.54 2.42 8.89
N ASN A 58 -0.19 3.46 8.49
CA ASN A 58 -0.09 4.02 7.15
C ASN A 58 1.28 4.64 6.91
N GLY A 59 1.71 4.66 5.67
CA GLY A 59 2.84 5.48 5.26
C GLY A 59 2.54 6.97 5.38
N ALA A 60 3.57 7.79 5.44
CA ALA A 60 3.45 9.25 5.45
C ALA A 60 3.45 9.82 4.02
N ASN A 61 2.83 10.98 3.86
CA ASN A 61 2.78 11.69 2.58
C ASN A 61 4.17 12.23 2.17
N SER A 62 4.44 12.21 0.87
CA SER A 62 5.53 13.00 0.28
C SER A 62 4.97 14.24 -0.41
N VAL A 63 5.65 15.35 -0.26
CA VAL A 63 5.21 16.66 -0.80
C VAL A 63 6.36 17.33 -1.53
N ALA A 64 6.12 17.77 -2.75
CA ALA A 64 7.02 18.61 -3.51
C ALA A 64 6.23 19.52 -4.45
N LEU A 65 6.67 20.75 -4.68
CA LEU A 65 6.06 21.69 -5.63
C LEU A 65 4.52 21.84 -5.45
N SER A 66 4.04 21.84 -4.21
CA SER A 66 2.61 21.86 -3.85
C SER A 66 1.82 20.61 -4.30
N VAL A 67 2.50 19.57 -4.78
CA VAL A 67 1.90 18.27 -5.11
C VAL A 67 2.11 17.33 -3.94
N THR A 68 1.04 16.65 -3.51
CA THR A 68 1.08 15.69 -2.41
C THR A 68 0.78 14.29 -2.92
N ALA A 69 1.75 13.39 -2.78
CA ALA A 69 1.52 11.96 -2.89
C ALA A 69 1.11 11.40 -1.52
N THR A 70 0.01 10.65 -1.49
CA THR A 70 -0.59 10.12 -0.26
C THR A 70 0.15 8.85 0.18
N GLY A 71 0.41 8.72 1.48
CA GLY A 71 1.00 7.50 2.04
C GLY A 71 0.16 6.25 1.77
N GLY A 72 0.78 5.08 1.73
CA GLY A 72 0.09 3.80 1.57
C GLY A 72 -0.82 3.47 2.74
N GLY A 73 -1.88 2.70 2.50
CA GLY A 73 -2.80 2.20 3.52
C GLY A 73 -2.28 0.89 4.17
N HIS A 74 -2.30 0.78 5.50
CA HIS A 74 -1.83 -0.41 6.21
C HIS A 74 -2.67 -1.65 5.91
N GLY A 75 -2.05 -2.83 5.99
CA GLY A 75 -2.73 -4.11 5.90
C GLY A 75 -3.53 -4.46 7.15
N GLY A 76 -4.55 -5.30 6.98
CA GLY A 76 -5.39 -5.80 8.06
C GLY A 76 -4.69 -6.85 8.94
N ASN A 77 -5.00 -6.85 10.22
CA ASN A 77 -4.47 -7.80 11.21
C ASN A 77 -5.30 -9.10 11.29
N ASN A 78 -4.81 -10.05 12.09
CA ASN A 78 -5.55 -11.21 12.55
C ASN A 78 -5.93 -10.99 14.02
N ALA A 79 -6.97 -10.19 14.25
CA ALA A 79 -7.34 -9.76 15.60
C ALA A 79 -8.84 -9.48 15.71
N THR A 80 -9.27 -9.12 16.91
CA THR A 80 -10.67 -8.70 17.18
C THR A 80 -10.97 -7.29 16.67
N SER A 81 -9.93 -6.51 16.38
CA SER A 81 -10.01 -5.16 15.81
C SER A 81 -8.81 -4.93 14.88
N GLY A 82 -8.93 -3.96 13.96
CA GLY A 82 -7.85 -3.64 13.01
C GLY A 82 -7.62 -4.71 11.93
N TYR A 83 -8.62 -5.54 11.65
CA TYR A 83 -8.59 -6.57 10.61
C TYR A 83 -8.90 -6.02 9.21
N ASP A 84 -9.34 -4.77 9.11
CA ASP A 84 -9.55 -4.09 7.83
C ASP A 84 -8.24 -3.50 7.31
N GLY A 85 -8.05 -3.59 6.01
CA GLY A 85 -7.03 -2.81 5.32
C GLY A 85 -7.43 -1.34 5.24
N SER A 86 -6.46 -0.44 5.39
CA SER A 86 -6.70 1.00 5.36
C SER A 86 -6.63 1.59 3.96
N VAL A 87 -7.34 2.69 3.76
CA VAL A 87 -7.21 3.50 2.55
C VAL A 87 -5.85 4.21 2.51
N GLY A 88 -5.33 4.49 1.30
CA GLY A 88 -4.04 5.16 1.14
C GLY A 88 -3.80 5.61 -0.30
N GLY A 89 -2.57 5.97 -0.62
CA GLY A 89 -2.13 6.14 -2.02
C GLY A 89 -2.43 4.90 -2.83
N SER A 90 -1.97 3.73 -2.33
CA SER A 90 -2.55 2.42 -2.61
C SER A 90 -3.12 1.84 -1.33
N GLY A 91 -4.19 1.07 -1.42
CA GLY A 91 -4.89 0.51 -0.26
C GLY A 91 -4.23 -0.73 0.32
N GLY A 92 -4.43 -0.98 1.62
CA GLY A 92 -3.99 -2.20 2.29
C GLY A 92 -4.90 -3.39 2.04
N GLY A 93 -4.35 -4.59 2.07
CA GLY A 93 -5.08 -5.85 1.94
C GLY A 93 -5.89 -6.22 3.17
N ALA A 94 -6.94 -7.01 2.97
CA ALA A 94 -7.82 -7.48 4.03
C ALA A 94 -7.14 -8.50 4.97
N GLY A 95 -7.44 -8.40 6.26
CA GLY A 95 -7.08 -9.36 7.29
C GLY A 95 -8.28 -10.19 7.74
N TRP A 96 -8.27 -10.70 8.98
CA TRP A 96 -9.28 -11.60 9.52
C TRP A 96 -9.74 -11.19 10.92
N ASN A 97 -11.04 -11.20 11.13
CA ASN A 97 -11.64 -10.99 12.45
C ASN A 97 -11.79 -12.32 13.19
N THR A 98 -11.03 -12.50 14.27
CA THR A 98 -11.03 -13.72 15.06
C THR A 98 -12.28 -13.92 15.91
N ASN A 99 -12.99 -12.85 16.29
CA ASN A 99 -14.21 -12.94 17.09
C ASN A 99 -15.42 -13.36 16.27
N THR A 100 -15.56 -12.78 15.08
CA THR A 100 -16.73 -13.04 14.22
C THR A 100 -16.46 -14.09 13.17
N SER A 101 -15.22 -14.60 13.09
CA SER A 101 -14.76 -15.52 12.05
C SER A 101 -15.13 -15.03 10.64
N SER A 102 -14.87 -13.75 10.37
CA SER A 102 -15.20 -13.11 9.10
C SER A 102 -14.01 -12.37 8.48
N ALA A 103 -14.04 -12.22 7.16
CA ALA A 103 -13.07 -11.41 6.42
C ALA A 103 -13.18 -9.94 6.82
N GLY A 104 -12.03 -9.28 6.90
CA GLY A 104 -11.95 -7.84 6.89
C GLY A 104 -12.23 -7.26 5.50
N THR A 105 -12.36 -5.95 5.43
CA THR A 105 -12.41 -5.22 4.17
C THR A 105 -10.99 -4.82 3.72
N TYR A 106 -10.80 -4.65 2.43
CA TYR A 106 -9.57 -4.08 1.90
C TYR A 106 -9.67 -2.56 1.79
N GLY A 107 -8.54 -1.87 1.83
CA GLY A 107 -8.46 -0.43 1.66
C GLY A 107 -8.56 -0.02 0.18
N ALA A 108 -9.22 1.10 -0.08
CA ALA A 108 -9.23 1.71 -1.40
C ALA A 108 -7.91 2.45 -1.68
N GLY A 109 -7.50 2.50 -2.94
CA GLY A 109 -6.43 3.38 -3.41
C GLY A 109 -6.97 4.78 -3.75
N THR A 110 -6.11 5.77 -3.69
CA THR A 110 -6.40 7.13 -4.16
C THR A 110 -6.33 7.18 -5.69
N ALA A 111 -7.40 7.66 -6.33
CA ALA A 111 -7.46 7.75 -7.78
C ALA A 111 -6.26 8.50 -8.38
N GLY A 112 -5.65 7.93 -9.40
CA GLY A 112 -4.45 8.46 -10.06
C GLY A 112 -3.13 8.25 -9.28
N GLN A 113 -3.18 7.78 -8.03
CA GLN A 113 -1.99 7.55 -7.21
C GLN A 113 -1.65 6.08 -7.02
N GLY A 114 -2.67 5.20 -6.96
CA GLY A 114 -2.50 3.76 -6.81
C GLY A 114 -3.84 3.04 -6.79
N TYR A 115 -3.80 1.73 -6.60
CA TYR A 115 -4.96 0.85 -6.63
C TYR A 115 -5.34 0.32 -5.25
N ALA A 116 -6.50 -0.30 -5.16
CA ALA A 116 -7.00 -0.92 -3.92
C ALA A 116 -6.16 -2.13 -3.50
N GLY A 117 -6.22 -2.49 -2.23
CA GLY A 117 -5.76 -3.78 -1.75
C GLY A 117 -6.67 -4.93 -2.17
N GLY A 118 -6.22 -6.15 -1.93
CA GLY A 118 -6.95 -7.38 -2.20
C GLY A 118 -7.88 -7.80 -1.05
N ALA A 119 -8.96 -8.48 -1.39
CA ALA A 119 -9.82 -9.13 -0.43
C ALA A 119 -9.20 -10.45 0.09
N LEU A 120 -9.76 -10.99 1.17
CA LEU A 120 -9.45 -12.33 1.66
C LEU A 120 -10.17 -13.39 0.82
N ASP A 121 -9.44 -14.45 0.43
CA ASP A 121 -10.04 -15.65 -0.19
C ASP A 121 -10.22 -16.76 0.86
N VAL A 122 -11.47 -17.10 1.15
CA VAL A 122 -11.85 -18.03 2.23
C VAL A 122 -11.93 -19.51 1.79
N PRO A 123 -12.28 -19.89 0.53
CA PRO A 123 -12.50 -21.31 0.19
C PRO A 123 -11.24 -22.14 0.05
N ALA A 124 -10.09 -21.56 -0.21
CA ALA A 124 -8.84 -22.27 -0.56
C ALA A 124 -7.82 -22.38 0.58
N GLY A 125 -8.23 -22.11 1.83
CA GLY A 125 -7.31 -21.95 2.97
C GLY A 125 -6.86 -20.49 3.05
N TYR A 126 -7.23 -19.85 4.09
CA TYR A 126 -7.04 -18.43 4.42
C TYR A 126 -5.82 -17.77 3.76
N VAL A 127 -6.01 -17.27 2.55
CA VAL A 127 -5.03 -16.39 1.89
C VAL A 127 -5.53 -14.96 2.05
N TYR A 128 -4.70 -14.16 2.69
CA TYR A 128 -5.05 -12.78 3.03
C TYR A 128 -4.75 -11.85 1.88
N GLY A 129 -5.49 -10.75 1.79
CA GLY A 129 -5.35 -9.81 0.68
C GLY A 129 -3.97 -9.19 0.58
N GLY A 130 -3.41 -9.10 -0.62
CA GLY A 130 -2.22 -8.31 -0.90
C GLY A 130 -2.52 -6.81 -0.85
N GLY A 131 -1.53 -5.98 -0.57
CA GLY A 131 -1.63 -4.52 -0.70
C GLY A 131 -1.68 -4.09 -2.16
N GLY A 132 -2.36 -3.00 -2.47
CA GLY A 132 -2.39 -2.41 -3.81
C GLY A 132 -1.05 -1.82 -4.22
N GLY A 133 -0.76 -1.82 -5.51
CA GLY A 133 0.37 -1.16 -6.14
C GLY A 133 -0.05 0.06 -6.96
N LYS A 134 0.93 0.66 -7.66
CA LYS A 134 0.66 1.79 -8.57
C LYS A 134 0.03 1.36 -9.88
N ALA A 135 0.36 0.18 -10.39
CA ALA A 135 -0.12 -0.31 -11.68
C ALA A 135 -1.25 -1.32 -11.54
N GLU A 136 -1.39 -1.98 -10.39
CA GLU A 136 -2.33 -3.07 -10.16
C GLU A 136 -2.88 -3.07 -8.73
N ALA A 137 -4.11 -3.58 -8.58
CA ALA A 137 -4.69 -3.86 -7.27
C ALA A 137 -4.00 -5.07 -6.61
N GLY A 138 -4.05 -5.14 -5.28
CA GLY A 138 -3.61 -6.33 -4.57
C GLY A 138 -4.47 -7.54 -4.97
N SER A 139 -3.84 -8.72 -5.05
CA SER A 139 -4.51 -9.95 -5.45
C SER A 139 -5.56 -10.37 -4.43
N THR A 140 -6.68 -10.89 -4.95
CA THR A 140 -7.78 -11.48 -4.19
C THR A 140 -7.87 -13.00 -4.39
N ASP A 141 -6.95 -13.58 -5.15
CA ASP A 141 -6.87 -15.01 -5.42
C ASP A 141 -6.07 -15.76 -4.34
N ALA A 142 -6.02 -17.09 -4.48
CA ALA A 142 -5.29 -17.98 -3.56
C ALA A 142 -3.76 -17.72 -3.46
N ALA A 143 -3.25 -16.67 -4.07
CA ALA A 143 -1.83 -16.32 -4.05
C ALA A 143 -1.50 -15.17 -3.09
N GLY A 144 -2.43 -14.24 -2.82
CA GLY A 144 -2.25 -13.10 -1.92
C GLY A 144 -1.14 -12.13 -2.36
N TYR A 145 -0.84 -12.05 -3.66
CA TYR A 145 0.22 -11.17 -4.16
C TYR A 145 -0.11 -9.70 -3.95
N GLY A 146 0.93 -8.91 -3.71
CA GLY A 146 0.84 -7.45 -3.78
C GLY A 146 0.67 -7.00 -5.22
N GLY A 147 0.01 -5.86 -5.42
CA GLY A 147 -0.16 -5.24 -6.74
C GLY A 147 1.15 -4.71 -7.31
N ASP A 148 1.29 -4.75 -8.61
CA ASP A 148 2.50 -4.32 -9.32
C ASP A 148 2.78 -2.81 -9.18
N GLY A 149 4.07 -2.47 -9.10
CA GLY A 149 4.55 -1.11 -9.26
C GLY A 149 4.52 -0.65 -10.71
N ALA A 150 4.54 0.66 -10.92
CA ALA A 150 4.64 1.25 -12.26
C ALA A 150 6.08 1.51 -12.70
N THR A 151 6.31 1.43 -14.01
CA THR A 151 7.59 1.78 -14.67
C THR A 151 7.50 3.11 -15.38
N GLY A 152 8.62 3.56 -15.96
CA GLY A 152 8.64 4.62 -16.98
C GLY A 152 9.15 5.97 -16.50
N TYR A 153 9.62 6.07 -15.28
CA TYR A 153 10.09 7.34 -14.70
C TYR A 153 11.51 7.23 -14.13
N GLY A 154 12.39 6.54 -14.82
CA GLY A 154 13.79 6.40 -14.41
C GLY A 154 14.67 7.55 -14.91
N ILE A 155 15.49 8.12 -14.02
CA ILE A 155 16.65 8.91 -14.44
C ILE A 155 17.75 7.91 -14.76
N GLY A 156 18.00 7.66 -16.05
CA GLY A 156 19.04 6.73 -16.51
C GLY A 156 18.57 5.68 -17.50
N ALA A 157 19.46 4.74 -17.86
CA ALA A 157 19.26 3.73 -18.90
C ALA A 157 18.37 2.53 -18.46
N THR A 158 17.93 2.48 -17.21
CA THR A 158 17.05 1.43 -16.68
C THR A 158 15.69 2.00 -16.35
N THR A 159 14.63 1.21 -16.59
CA THR A 159 13.25 1.54 -16.19
C THR A 159 12.93 0.84 -14.85
N PRO A 160 13.28 1.44 -13.70
CA PRO A 160 12.95 0.85 -12.42
C PRO A 160 11.43 0.83 -12.18
N TYR A 161 10.99 -0.13 -11.38
CA TYR A 161 9.62 -0.18 -10.88
C TYR A 161 9.52 0.59 -9.56
N TYR A 162 8.43 1.35 -9.39
CA TYR A 162 8.13 2.12 -8.18
C TYR A 162 6.75 1.74 -7.64
N ALA A 163 6.58 1.86 -6.34
CA ALA A 163 5.29 1.75 -5.66
C ALA A 163 4.59 0.39 -5.87
N GLY A 164 5.32 -0.71 -5.66
CA GLY A 164 4.74 -2.07 -5.55
C GLY A 164 4.11 -2.31 -4.19
N GLY A 165 3.01 -3.06 -4.15
CA GLY A 165 2.31 -3.45 -2.92
C GLY A 165 2.97 -4.65 -2.22
N GLY A 166 2.73 -4.79 -0.92
CA GLY A 166 3.17 -5.93 -0.12
C GLY A 166 2.26 -7.16 -0.28
N GLY A 167 2.83 -8.35 -0.26
CA GLY A 167 2.05 -9.60 -0.26
C GLY A 167 1.25 -9.79 1.03
N GLY A 168 0.09 -10.44 0.92
CA GLY A 168 -0.68 -10.95 2.06
C GLY A 168 -0.07 -12.22 2.64
N GLY A 169 -0.29 -12.46 3.93
CA GLY A 169 0.13 -13.69 4.59
C GLY A 169 -0.73 -14.90 4.17
N ARG A 170 -0.27 -16.09 4.51
CA ARG A 170 -1.02 -17.34 4.33
C ARG A 170 -1.09 -18.10 5.65
N SER A 171 -2.25 -18.66 5.97
CA SER A 171 -2.39 -19.60 7.07
C SER A 171 -2.70 -21.00 6.51
N ASN A 172 -1.81 -21.93 6.76
CA ASN A 172 -1.96 -23.34 6.28
C ASN A 172 -2.87 -24.19 7.17
N GLY A 173 -3.70 -23.56 8.03
CA GLY A 173 -4.66 -24.30 8.84
C GLY A 173 -4.08 -25.08 10.01
N ASP A 174 -2.81 -24.90 10.33
CA ASP A 174 -2.24 -25.45 11.56
C ASP A 174 -2.68 -24.59 12.74
N SER A 175 -3.71 -25.07 13.42
CA SER A 175 -4.20 -24.59 14.72
C SER A 175 -3.50 -25.38 15.84
#